data_de8251517b4c5d87713ab8d14cd980b9
#
_entry.id   de8251517b4c5d87713ab8d14cd980b9
#
_cell.length_a   1.000
_cell.length_b   1.000
_cell.length_c   1.000
_cell.angle_alpha   90.00
_cell.angle_beta   90.00
_cell.angle_gamma   90.00
#
_symmetry.space_group_name_H-M   'P 1'
#
loop_
_entity.id
_entity.type
_entity.pdbx_description
1 polymer ?
#
loop_
_entity_poly.entity_id
_entity_poly.type
_entity_poly.pdbx_seq_one_letter_code
_entity_poly.pdbx_strand_id
1 'polypeptide(L)'
;VLPTLLPVLRREAPGIHLDVRQASRGGMAEQVASGELDGALGVFPMLPEGLRVQRLFEERFVCLCSRETLGGRKRLDLDDYLATPHLRVALQQSPAEEIDSHLEKLGRRRQVAATVPHFSVAPSLLAGTDLVLTIAARMLPENLAAHGLASFEPPLQLARFDFVQIWSESSEDDPARRWLRGKLAQAGGRS
;
A
#
# COMPACT_ATOMS: atom_id res chain seq x y z
N VAL A 1 4.62 5.31 -7.17
CA VAL A 1 4.36 5.23 -8.62
C VAL A 1 3.93 6.58 -9.19
N LEU A 2 2.80 7.18 -8.72
CA LEU A 2 2.26 8.42 -9.30
C LEU A 2 3.21 9.64 -9.26
N PRO A 3 3.94 9.93 -8.17
CA PRO A 3 4.89 11.04 -8.14
C PRO A 3 5.98 10.92 -9.21
N THR A 4 6.40 9.71 -9.54
CA THR A 4 7.40 9.44 -10.59
C THR A 4 6.78 9.46 -11.99
N LEU A 5 5.53 9.02 -12.13
CA LEU A 5 4.82 8.94 -13.41
C LEU A 5 4.39 10.31 -13.95
N LEU A 6 3.77 11.14 -13.11
CA LEU A 6 3.16 12.41 -13.55
C LEU A 6 4.13 13.35 -14.29
N PRO A 7 5.38 13.57 -13.84
CA PRO A 7 6.35 14.39 -14.58
C PRO A 7 6.67 13.83 -15.97
N VAL A 8 6.70 12.51 -16.10
CA VAL A 8 6.94 11.83 -17.38
C VAL A 8 5.77 12.05 -18.33
N LEU A 9 4.53 11.84 -17.86
CA LEU A 9 3.32 12.08 -18.65
C LEU A 9 3.23 13.54 -19.14
N ARG A 10 3.50 14.49 -18.26
CA ARG A 10 3.44 15.93 -18.64
C ARG A 10 4.45 16.30 -19.70
N ARG A 11 5.61 15.65 -19.72
CA ARG A 11 6.66 15.91 -20.70
C ARG A 11 6.41 15.18 -22.03
N GLU A 12 6.03 13.90 -21.96
CA GLU A 12 5.99 13.00 -23.14
C GLU A 12 4.61 12.94 -23.80
N ALA A 13 3.55 13.19 -23.03
CA ALA A 13 2.18 13.12 -23.50
C ALA A 13 1.30 14.20 -22.83
N PRO A 14 1.56 15.50 -23.03
CA PRO A 14 0.91 16.61 -22.32
C PRO A 14 -0.61 16.69 -22.55
N GLY A 15 -1.13 16.04 -23.59
CA GLY A 15 -2.56 15.98 -23.90
C GLY A 15 -3.32 14.87 -23.16
N ILE A 16 -2.63 13.99 -22.41
CA ILE A 16 -3.30 12.94 -21.64
C ILE A 16 -3.95 13.58 -20.38
N HIS A 17 -5.21 13.25 -20.18
CA HIS A 17 -5.90 13.44 -18.90
C HIS A 17 -5.87 12.11 -18.13
N LEU A 18 -5.24 12.12 -16.96
CA LEU A 18 -5.17 10.97 -16.05
C LEU A 18 -6.21 11.14 -14.93
N ASP A 19 -7.24 10.29 -14.92
CA ASP A 19 -8.20 10.19 -13.83
C ASP A 19 -7.83 9.01 -12.92
N VAL A 20 -7.57 9.28 -11.65
CA VAL A 20 -7.18 8.27 -10.66
C VAL A 20 -8.27 8.13 -9.62
N ARG A 21 -8.89 6.97 -9.58
CA ARG A 21 -9.98 6.65 -8.66
C ARG A 21 -9.53 5.62 -7.64
N GLN A 22 -10.15 5.64 -6.49
CA GLN A 22 -9.96 4.64 -5.45
C GLN A 22 -11.25 3.82 -5.31
N ALA A 23 -11.09 2.49 -5.32
CA ALA A 23 -12.19 1.56 -5.12
C ALA A 23 -11.73 0.34 -4.33
N SER A 24 -12.66 -0.53 -3.94
CA SER A 24 -12.32 -1.85 -3.37
C SER A 24 -11.56 -2.70 -4.40
N ARG A 25 -10.74 -3.65 -3.94
CA ARG A 25 -9.96 -4.53 -4.83
C ARG A 25 -10.83 -5.29 -5.82
N GLY A 26 -11.94 -5.87 -5.36
CA GLY A 26 -12.89 -6.57 -6.22
C GLY A 26 -13.54 -5.62 -7.23
N GLY A 27 -14.04 -4.48 -6.78
CA GLY A 27 -14.62 -3.47 -7.64
C GLY A 27 -13.66 -2.94 -8.71
N MET A 28 -12.38 -2.72 -8.37
CA MET A 28 -11.37 -2.31 -9.36
C MET A 28 -11.16 -3.38 -10.44
N ALA A 29 -11.05 -4.66 -10.05
CA ALA A 29 -10.85 -5.75 -11.01
C ALA A 29 -12.05 -5.91 -11.95
N GLU A 30 -13.27 -5.79 -11.43
CA GLU A 30 -14.51 -5.82 -12.23
C GLU A 30 -14.59 -4.64 -13.20
N GLN A 31 -14.27 -3.42 -12.75
CA GLN A 31 -14.27 -2.22 -13.59
C GLN A 31 -13.20 -2.28 -14.70
N VAL A 32 -12.05 -2.91 -14.44
CA VAL A 32 -11.05 -3.17 -15.47
C VAL A 32 -11.54 -4.23 -16.44
N ALA A 33 -12.18 -5.30 -15.98
CA ALA A 33 -12.71 -6.35 -16.83
C ALA A 33 -13.83 -5.83 -17.76
N SER A 34 -14.68 -4.94 -17.26
CA SER A 34 -15.76 -4.29 -18.04
C SER A 34 -15.25 -3.17 -18.96
N GLY A 35 -14.01 -2.72 -18.83
CA GLY A 35 -13.44 -1.61 -19.58
C GLY A 35 -13.84 -0.21 -19.07
N GLU A 36 -14.48 -0.11 -17.91
CA GLU A 36 -14.74 1.17 -17.23
C GLU A 36 -13.44 1.86 -16.77
N LEU A 37 -12.44 1.04 -16.37
CA LEU A 37 -11.07 1.49 -16.06
C LEU A 37 -10.10 0.92 -17.09
N ASP A 38 -9.14 1.73 -17.52
CA ASP A 38 -8.06 1.29 -18.42
C ASP A 38 -7.08 0.33 -17.75
N GLY A 39 -6.99 0.37 -16.43
CA GLY A 39 -6.15 -0.48 -15.59
C GLY A 39 -6.28 -0.15 -14.13
N ALA A 40 -5.77 -1.02 -13.27
CA ALA A 40 -5.70 -0.77 -11.84
C ALA A 40 -4.33 -1.15 -11.25
N LEU A 41 -3.98 -0.48 -10.16
CA LEU A 41 -2.76 -0.72 -9.40
C LEU A 41 -3.12 -1.20 -8.00
N GLY A 42 -2.52 -2.28 -7.53
CA GLY A 42 -2.82 -2.79 -6.19
C GLY A 42 -2.26 -4.17 -5.91
N VAL A 43 -2.83 -4.78 -4.88
CA VAL A 43 -2.60 -6.18 -4.49
C VAL A 43 -3.88 -6.94 -4.77
N PHE A 44 -3.83 -7.89 -5.68
CA PHE A 44 -4.97 -8.67 -6.11
C PHE A 44 -4.71 -10.16 -5.87
N PRO A 45 -5.20 -10.73 -4.77
CA PRO A 45 -4.97 -12.16 -4.45
C PRO A 45 -5.68 -13.10 -5.42
N MET A 46 -6.76 -12.63 -6.02
CA MET A 46 -7.50 -13.34 -7.08
C MET A 46 -7.90 -12.34 -8.15
N LEU A 47 -7.87 -12.77 -9.41
CA LEU A 47 -8.27 -11.97 -10.57
C LEU A 47 -9.36 -12.71 -11.35
N PRO A 48 -10.39 -11.99 -11.85
CA PRO A 48 -11.30 -12.51 -12.85
C PRO A 48 -10.56 -12.97 -14.11
N GLU A 49 -11.19 -13.89 -14.85
CA GLU A 49 -10.71 -14.27 -16.19
C GLU A 49 -10.68 -13.07 -17.14
N GLY A 50 -9.82 -13.11 -18.14
CA GLY A 50 -9.68 -12.03 -19.12
C GLY A 50 -8.89 -10.82 -18.65
N LEU A 51 -8.30 -10.88 -17.45
CA LEU A 51 -7.35 -9.87 -16.98
C LEU A 51 -5.89 -10.33 -17.10
N ARG A 52 -5.05 -9.39 -17.48
CA ARG A 52 -3.60 -9.53 -17.46
C ARG A 52 -3.02 -8.86 -16.23
N VAL A 53 -1.90 -9.39 -15.76
CA VAL A 53 -1.20 -8.88 -14.57
C VAL A 53 0.28 -8.72 -14.86
N GLN A 54 0.85 -7.64 -14.36
CA GLN A 54 2.29 -7.43 -14.35
C GLN A 54 2.73 -6.93 -12.98
N ARG A 55 3.72 -7.60 -12.39
CA ARG A 55 4.36 -7.14 -11.16
C ARG A 55 5.11 -5.83 -11.41
N LEU A 56 4.89 -4.86 -10.54
CA LEU A 56 5.62 -3.60 -10.51
C LEU A 56 6.79 -3.68 -9.52
N PHE A 57 6.54 -4.18 -8.31
CA PHE A 57 7.56 -4.42 -7.29
C PHE A 57 7.04 -5.37 -6.20
N GLU A 58 7.97 -5.93 -5.45
CA GLU A 58 7.69 -6.62 -4.20
C GLU A 58 7.66 -5.63 -3.05
N GLU A 59 6.73 -5.82 -2.12
CA GLU A 59 6.53 -4.97 -0.97
C GLU A 59 6.57 -5.79 0.32
N ARG A 60 6.86 -5.12 1.45
CA ARG A 60 6.88 -5.68 2.79
C ARG A 60 6.21 -4.75 3.78
N PHE A 61 5.81 -5.30 4.91
CA PHE A 61 5.30 -4.50 6.02
C PHE A 61 6.44 -3.95 6.88
N VAL A 62 6.21 -2.78 7.44
CA VAL A 62 7.02 -2.15 8.49
C VAL A 62 6.09 -1.55 9.54
N CYS A 63 6.58 -1.47 10.78
CA CYS A 63 5.92 -0.73 11.85
C CYS A 63 6.48 0.68 11.94
N LEU A 64 5.62 1.62 12.31
CA LEU A 64 5.93 3.03 12.52
C LEU A 64 5.29 3.49 13.82
N CYS A 65 6.01 4.22 14.65
CA CYS A 65 5.50 4.84 15.88
C CYS A 65 6.33 6.08 16.24
N SER A 66 5.93 6.80 17.30
CA SER A 66 6.77 7.84 17.88
C SER A 66 8.03 7.24 18.49
N ARG A 67 9.13 8.02 18.55
CA ARG A 67 10.36 7.58 19.24
C ARG A 67 10.14 7.35 20.73
N GLU A 68 9.21 8.09 21.32
CA GLU A 68 8.84 7.95 22.72
C GLU A 68 8.19 6.60 22.99
N THR A 69 7.29 6.13 22.10
CA THR A 69 6.67 4.80 22.17
C THR A 69 7.71 3.67 22.13
N LEU A 70 8.78 3.83 21.34
CA LEU A 70 9.90 2.88 21.37
C LEU A 70 10.71 2.91 22.65
N GLY A 71 10.73 4.04 23.38
CA GLY A 71 11.46 4.14 24.65
C GLY A 71 12.95 3.81 24.56
N GLY A 72 13.61 4.20 23.45
CA GLY A 72 15.02 3.92 23.17
C GLY A 72 15.31 2.50 22.66
N ARG A 73 14.32 1.64 22.52
CA ARG A 73 14.45 0.29 21.94
C ARG A 73 14.55 0.37 20.41
N LYS A 74 15.15 -0.65 19.80
CA LYS A 74 15.20 -0.74 18.32
C LYS A 74 13.92 -1.27 17.70
N ARG A 75 13.13 -2.01 18.45
CA ARG A 75 11.84 -2.60 18.04
C ARG A 75 11.02 -2.95 19.28
N LEU A 76 9.72 -3.16 19.09
CA LEU A 76 8.85 -3.81 20.06
C LEU A 76 8.92 -5.34 19.84
N ASP A 77 8.87 -6.11 20.92
CA ASP A 77 8.57 -7.52 20.82
C ASP A 77 7.06 -7.74 20.57
N LEU A 78 6.64 -9.02 20.46
CA LEU A 78 5.25 -9.31 20.13
C LEU A 78 4.27 -8.88 21.24
N ASP A 79 4.62 -9.09 22.50
CA ASP A 79 3.73 -8.75 23.61
C ASP A 79 3.62 -7.24 23.77
N ASP A 80 4.69 -6.49 23.67
CA ASP A 80 4.70 -5.04 23.68
C ASP A 80 3.92 -4.47 22.47
N TYR A 81 4.10 -5.06 21.27
CA TYR A 81 3.37 -4.66 20.08
C TYR A 81 1.86 -4.86 20.24
N LEU A 82 1.42 -5.97 20.85
CA LEU A 82 0.01 -6.24 21.09
C LEU A 82 -0.59 -5.41 22.20
N ALA A 83 0.20 -5.04 23.21
CA ALA A 83 -0.21 -4.19 24.32
C ALA A 83 -0.30 -2.70 23.92
N THR A 84 0.45 -2.29 22.90
CA THR A 84 0.43 -0.90 22.39
C THR A 84 -0.83 -0.69 21.53
N PRO A 85 -1.54 0.45 21.63
CA PRO A 85 -2.69 0.72 20.79
C PRO A 85 -2.27 0.98 19.34
N HIS A 86 -3.13 0.57 18.40
CA HIS A 86 -2.84 0.64 16.97
C HIS A 86 -3.66 1.67 16.22
N LEU A 87 -3.00 2.39 15.32
CA LEU A 87 -3.65 3.08 14.20
C LEU A 87 -3.79 2.08 13.05
N ARG A 88 -4.99 1.93 12.51
CA ARG A 88 -5.27 1.10 11.35
C ARG A 88 -5.65 1.97 10.15
N VAL A 89 -5.10 1.66 8.99
CA VAL A 89 -5.63 2.18 7.73
C VAL A 89 -6.55 1.12 7.15
N ALA A 90 -7.82 1.42 7.08
CA ALA A 90 -8.84 0.55 6.47
C ALA A 90 -9.33 1.18 5.17
N LEU A 91 -8.73 0.75 4.08
CA LEU A 91 -9.43 0.70 2.81
C LEU A 91 -10.28 -0.56 2.83
N GLN A 92 -11.46 -0.54 2.22
CA GLN A 92 -12.26 -1.76 2.09
C GLN A 92 -11.39 -2.89 1.52
N GLN A 93 -11.25 -4.01 2.24
CA GLN A 93 -10.38 -5.16 1.93
C GLN A 93 -8.88 -4.78 1.86
N SER A 94 -8.36 -4.13 2.89
CA SER A 94 -6.97 -3.68 2.93
C SER A 94 -6.01 -4.74 3.52
N PRO A 95 -4.67 -4.59 3.31
CA PRO A 95 -3.65 -5.42 3.96
C PRO A 95 -3.69 -5.41 5.51
N ALA A 96 -4.42 -4.49 6.14
CA ALA A 96 -4.65 -4.54 7.59
C ALA A 96 -5.42 -5.79 8.01
N GLU A 97 -6.27 -6.34 7.13
CA GLU A 97 -6.94 -7.62 7.35
C GLU A 97 -5.96 -8.79 7.37
N GLU A 98 -4.87 -8.72 6.61
CA GLU A 98 -3.82 -9.74 6.62
C GLU A 98 -3.09 -9.81 7.96
N ILE A 99 -2.83 -8.65 8.59
CA ILE A 99 -2.21 -8.57 9.92
C ILE A 99 -3.15 -9.17 10.96
N ASP A 100 -4.42 -8.76 10.94
CA ASP A 100 -5.42 -9.23 11.90
C ASP A 100 -5.70 -10.72 11.71
N SER A 101 -5.82 -11.20 10.47
CA SER A 101 -5.94 -12.63 10.15
C SER A 101 -4.72 -13.46 10.58
N HIS A 102 -3.51 -12.89 10.45
CA HIS A 102 -2.30 -13.56 10.94
C HIS A 102 -2.28 -13.66 12.46
N LEU A 103 -2.66 -12.62 13.17
CA LEU A 103 -2.77 -12.60 14.62
C LEU A 103 -3.85 -13.60 15.11
N GLU A 104 -4.99 -13.66 14.45
CA GLU A 104 -6.07 -14.62 14.77
C GLU A 104 -5.62 -16.08 14.65
N LYS A 105 -4.81 -16.41 13.63
CA LYS A 105 -4.20 -17.74 13.49
C LYS A 105 -3.28 -18.11 14.66
N LEU A 106 -2.69 -17.10 15.30
CA LEU A 106 -1.87 -17.25 16.51
C LEU A 106 -2.69 -17.20 17.81
N GLY A 107 -4.01 -17.08 17.73
CA GLY A 107 -4.89 -16.88 18.88
C GLY A 107 -4.68 -15.54 19.58
N ARG A 108 -4.15 -14.54 18.88
CA ARG A 108 -3.79 -13.22 19.42
C ARG A 108 -4.62 -12.12 18.74
N ARG A 109 -4.71 -10.98 19.38
CA ARG A 109 -5.38 -9.78 18.85
C ARG A 109 -4.62 -8.55 19.27
N ARG A 110 -4.64 -7.49 18.44
CA ARG A 110 -4.16 -6.14 18.76
C ARG A 110 -5.34 -5.22 19.08
N GLN A 111 -5.09 -4.22 19.89
CA GLN A 111 -6.07 -3.19 20.19
C GLN A 111 -6.00 -2.09 19.12
N VAL A 112 -7.03 -1.95 18.27
CA VAL A 112 -7.14 -0.85 17.32
C VAL A 112 -7.80 0.33 18.01
N ALA A 113 -7.05 1.40 18.26
CA ALA A 113 -7.53 2.63 18.89
C ALA A 113 -8.15 3.61 17.90
N ALA A 114 -7.65 3.62 16.64
CA ALA A 114 -8.17 4.47 15.60
C ALA A 114 -8.09 3.79 14.23
N THR A 115 -9.04 4.14 13.35
CA THR A 115 -9.07 3.68 11.97
C THR A 115 -9.24 4.87 11.04
N VAL A 116 -8.39 4.98 10.01
CA VAL A 116 -8.42 6.06 9.01
C VAL A 116 -8.49 5.49 7.60
N PRO A 117 -9.13 6.19 6.65
CA PRO A 117 -9.30 5.67 5.29
C PRO A 117 -8.12 5.96 4.35
N HIS A 118 -7.09 6.73 4.80
CA HIS A 118 -6.03 7.19 3.90
C HIS A 118 -4.64 6.89 4.44
N PHE A 119 -3.81 6.23 3.61
CA PHE A 119 -2.42 5.95 3.94
C PHE A 119 -1.56 7.21 4.06
N SER A 120 -1.82 8.23 3.23
CA SER A 120 -0.99 9.43 3.15
C SER A 120 -0.99 10.27 4.44
N VAL A 121 -2.09 10.26 5.18
CA VAL A 121 -2.21 11.01 6.45
C VAL A 121 -1.81 10.18 7.66
N ALA A 122 -1.85 8.86 7.57
CA ALA A 122 -1.67 7.98 8.71
C ALA A 122 -0.33 8.19 9.47
N PRO A 123 0.83 8.38 8.80
CA PRO A 123 2.09 8.63 9.52
C PRO A 123 2.05 9.92 10.34
N SER A 124 1.42 10.99 9.87
CA SER A 124 1.37 12.28 10.58
C SER A 124 0.51 12.22 11.85
N LEU A 125 -0.37 11.23 11.95
CA LEU A 125 -1.22 11.02 13.14
C LEU A 125 -0.50 10.31 14.29
N LEU A 126 0.73 9.86 14.10
CA LEU A 126 1.50 9.16 15.13
C LEU A 126 2.30 10.12 16.02
N ALA A 127 2.64 11.31 15.52
CA ALA A 127 3.41 12.28 16.28
C ALA A 127 2.65 12.69 17.56
N GLY A 128 3.33 12.58 18.72
CA GLY A 128 2.72 12.89 20.01
C GLY A 128 1.68 11.89 20.50
N THR A 129 1.63 10.69 19.90
CA THR A 129 0.75 9.59 20.35
C THR A 129 1.58 8.36 20.74
N ASP A 130 0.92 7.44 21.45
CA ASP A 130 1.46 6.11 21.77
C ASP A 130 1.13 5.04 20.72
N LEU A 131 0.55 5.44 19.57
CA LEU A 131 0.04 4.53 18.57
C LEU A 131 1.16 3.87 17.76
N VAL A 132 0.93 2.60 17.37
CA VAL A 132 1.71 1.88 16.36
C VAL A 132 0.90 1.74 15.09
N LEU A 133 1.54 2.01 13.94
CA LEU A 133 0.99 1.79 12.61
C LEU A 133 1.82 0.74 11.89
N THR A 134 1.19 -0.29 11.32
CA THR A 134 1.84 -1.25 10.42
C THR A 134 1.37 -0.98 8.99
N ILE A 135 2.30 -0.65 8.11
CA ILE A 135 2.04 -0.27 6.70
C ILE A 135 3.08 -0.86 5.75
N ALA A 136 2.84 -0.72 4.45
CA ALA A 136 3.81 -1.02 3.41
C ALA A 136 5.05 -0.11 3.52
N ALA A 137 6.25 -0.67 3.35
CA ALA A 137 7.51 0.05 3.58
C ALA A 137 7.67 1.29 2.68
N ARG A 138 7.18 1.23 1.44
CA ARG A 138 7.20 2.37 0.49
C ARG A 138 6.26 3.51 0.86
N MET A 139 5.41 3.33 1.88
CA MET A 139 4.54 4.38 2.41
C MET A 139 5.19 5.18 3.54
N LEU A 140 6.42 4.82 3.95
CA LEU A 140 7.15 5.56 4.97
C LEU A 140 7.47 6.99 4.48
N PRO A 141 7.33 7.99 5.34
CA PRO A 141 7.84 9.33 5.07
C PRO A 141 9.36 9.32 4.86
N GLU A 142 9.86 10.15 3.97
CA GLU A 142 11.30 10.23 3.66
C GLU A 142 12.15 10.61 4.88
N ASN A 143 11.64 11.48 5.74
CA ASN A 143 12.38 11.96 6.92
C ASN A 143 11.63 11.68 8.23
N LEU A 144 11.62 10.42 8.66
CA LEU A 144 10.99 9.99 9.91
C LEU A 144 11.50 10.78 11.13
N ALA A 145 12.80 11.04 11.17
CA ALA A 145 13.43 11.71 12.29
C ALA A 145 12.92 13.14 12.50
N ALA A 146 12.68 13.88 11.42
CA ALA A 146 12.14 15.24 11.49
C ALA A 146 10.71 15.28 12.05
N HIS A 147 10.00 14.17 11.95
CA HIS A 147 8.64 14.02 12.49
C HIS A 147 8.60 13.35 13.87
N GLY A 148 9.77 13.12 14.51
CA GLY A 148 9.85 12.41 15.80
C GLY A 148 9.45 10.94 15.72
N LEU A 149 9.41 10.37 14.50
CA LEU A 149 9.00 9.01 14.25
C LEU A 149 10.19 8.05 14.12
N ALA A 150 9.93 6.77 14.31
CA ALA A 150 10.86 5.69 14.05
C ALA A 150 10.12 4.50 13.43
N SER A 151 10.83 3.75 12.56
CA SER A 151 10.32 2.51 11.97
C SER A 151 11.09 1.30 12.48
N PHE A 152 10.42 0.16 12.53
CA PHE A 152 11.01 -1.12 12.92
C PHE A 152 10.31 -2.28 12.20
N GLU A 153 10.98 -3.44 12.14
CA GLU A 153 10.41 -4.64 11.56
C GLU A 153 9.27 -5.16 12.45
N PRO A 154 8.13 -5.56 11.88
CA PRO A 154 7.04 -6.16 12.62
C PRO A 154 7.53 -7.37 13.42
N PRO A 155 7.11 -7.54 14.70
CA PRO A 155 7.43 -8.75 15.47
C PRO A 155 6.56 -9.96 15.06
N LEU A 156 6.18 -10.01 13.80
CA LEU A 156 5.35 -11.02 13.15
C LEU A 156 5.99 -11.42 11.83
N GLN A 157 5.90 -12.71 11.49
CA GLN A 157 6.35 -13.19 10.17
C GLN A 157 5.27 -12.89 9.12
N LEU A 158 5.20 -11.64 8.67
CA LEU A 158 4.30 -11.23 7.60
C LEU A 158 4.93 -11.54 6.24
N ALA A 159 4.15 -12.14 5.35
CA ALA A 159 4.60 -12.42 3.99
C ALA A 159 4.85 -11.12 3.22
N ARG A 160 5.83 -11.15 2.34
CA ARG A 160 5.97 -10.13 1.30
C ARG A 160 4.84 -10.28 0.29
N PHE A 161 4.50 -9.23 -0.40
CA PHE A 161 3.42 -9.23 -1.38
C PHE A 161 3.80 -8.43 -2.62
N ASP A 162 3.24 -8.84 -3.75
CA ASP A 162 3.46 -8.16 -5.02
C ASP A 162 2.46 -7.01 -5.19
N PHE A 163 2.98 -5.83 -5.47
CA PHE A 163 2.19 -4.72 -5.96
C PHE A 163 2.22 -4.77 -7.49
N VAL A 164 1.04 -4.88 -8.09
CA VAL A 164 0.90 -5.16 -9.51
C VAL A 164 0.07 -4.11 -10.23
N GLN A 165 0.20 -4.06 -11.55
CA GLN A 165 -0.80 -3.48 -12.44
C GLN A 165 -1.60 -4.58 -13.12
N ILE A 166 -2.90 -4.32 -13.33
CA ILE A 166 -3.82 -5.20 -14.05
C ILE A 166 -4.52 -4.43 -15.16
N TRP A 167 -4.88 -5.11 -16.25
CA TRP A 167 -5.63 -4.57 -17.38
C TRP A 167 -6.42 -5.67 -18.08
N SER A 168 -7.40 -5.30 -18.91
CA SER A 168 -8.17 -6.25 -19.71
C SER A 168 -7.37 -6.78 -20.90
N GLU A 169 -7.44 -8.09 -21.17
CA GLU A 169 -6.86 -8.71 -22.37
C GLU A 169 -7.32 -8.02 -23.65
N SER A 170 -8.56 -7.57 -23.72
CA SER A 170 -9.11 -6.86 -24.88
C SER A 170 -8.35 -5.57 -25.21
N SER A 171 -7.64 -4.99 -24.24
CA SER A 171 -6.83 -3.77 -24.40
C SER A 171 -5.32 -4.04 -24.54
N GLU A 172 -4.92 -5.32 -24.66
CA GLU A 172 -3.51 -5.72 -24.71
C GLU A 172 -2.76 -5.03 -25.85
N ASP A 173 -3.38 -5.00 -27.02
CA ASP A 173 -2.78 -4.48 -28.26
C ASP A 173 -3.03 -2.99 -28.51
N ASP A 174 -3.77 -2.29 -27.64
CA ASP A 174 -3.97 -0.85 -27.73
C ASP A 174 -2.63 -0.11 -27.50
N PRO A 175 -2.11 0.65 -28.49
CA PRO A 175 -0.77 1.26 -28.40
C PRO A 175 -0.65 2.29 -27.27
N ALA A 176 -1.71 3.07 -27.01
CA ALA A 176 -1.71 4.11 -25.99
C ALA A 176 -1.72 3.49 -24.58
N ARG A 177 -2.55 2.48 -24.37
CA ARG A 177 -2.60 1.74 -23.10
C ARG A 177 -1.33 0.95 -22.85
N ARG A 178 -0.76 0.33 -23.87
CA ARG A 178 0.54 -0.37 -23.79
C ARG A 178 1.66 0.60 -23.39
N TRP A 179 1.70 1.77 -24.02
CA TRP A 179 2.66 2.81 -23.66
C TRP A 179 2.51 3.23 -22.19
N LEU A 180 1.28 3.50 -21.72
CA LEU A 180 1.01 3.86 -20.32
C LEU A 180 1.45 2.77 -19.35
N ARG A 181 1.13 1.49 -19.63
CA ARG A 181 1.56 0.34 -18.84
C ARG A 181 3.09 0.27 -18.72
N GLY A 182 3.79 0.51 -19.83
CA GLY A 182 5.26 0.58 -19.85
C GLY A 182 5.81 1.69 -18.94
N LYS A 183 5.17 2.88 -18.93
CA LYS A 183 5.55 3.99 -18.04
C LYS A 183 5.26 3.68 -16.57
N LEU A 184 4.14 3.02 -16.27
CA LEU A 184 3.80 2.55 -14.93
C LEU A 184 4.82 1.53 -14.41
N ALA A 185 5.23 0.57 -15.25
CA ALA A 185 6.25 -0.42 -14.89
C ALA A 185 7.60 0.25 -14.59
N GLN A 186 8.04 1.20 -15.42
CA GLN A 186 9.26 1.97 -15.20
C GLN A 186 9.19 2.80 -13.90
N ALA A 187 8.04 3.42 -13.63
CA ALA A 187 7.83 4.20 -12.40
C ALA A 187 7.80 3.33 -11.14
N GLY A 188 7.29 2.11 -11.23
CA GLY A 188 7.30 1.13 -10.14
C GLY A 188 8.69 0.60 -9.80
N GLY A 189 9.53 0.37 -10.81
CA GLY A 189 10.89 -0.17 -10.64
C GLY A 189 11.95 0.82 -10.16
N ARG A 190 11.65 2.11 -10.08
CA ARG A 190 12.59 3.19 -9.73
C ARG A 190 12.60 3.58 -8.24
N SER A 191 12.26 2.70 -7.36
CA SER A 191 12.20 3.02 -5.92
C SER A 191 13.30 2.35 -5.15
#